data_20505fed9c30edcd330941bb074b2bdb
#
_entry.id   20505fed9c30edcd330941bb074b2bdb
#
_cell.length_a   1.000
_cell.length_b   1.000
_cell.length_c   1.000
_cell.angle_alpha   90.00
_cell.angle_beta   90.00
_cell.angle_gamma   90.00
#
_symmetry.space_group_name_H-M   'P 1'
#
loop_
_entity.id
_entity.type
_entity.pdbx_description
1 polymer ?
#
loop_
_entity_poly.entity_id
_entity_poly.type
_entity_poly.pdbx_seq_one_letter_code
_entity_poly.pdbx_strand_id
1 'polypeptide(L)'
;CYPCYACKGDLSKATKEQRELVLDAAWEGCEMLKAAHIPVDDKENTDCYRAGTPGRRKMDAVLLAICKTPLGRLCVSDHAMHAVAEMQYLDEAFEGLRAQTQTQMTAWDTLRGQMPSWDIIRKKTAKTRR
;
A
#
# COMPACT_ATOMS: atom_id res chain seq x y z
N CYS A 1 3.61 0.07 -0.24
CA CYS A 1 4.71 0.79 -0.89
C CYS A 1 4.33 2.16 -1.48
N TYR A 2 3.09 2.35 -2.02
CA TYR A 2 2.73 3.61 -2.69
C TYR A 2 2.97 4.87 -1.85
N PRO A 3 2.55 4.95 -0.56
CA PRO A 3 2.88 6.10 0.28
C PRO A 3 4.38 6.31 0.48
N CYS A 4 5.18 5.24 0.50
CA CYS A 4 6.63 5.35 0.61
C CYS A 4 7.21 6.12 -0.58
N TYR A 5 6.77 5.81 -1.79
CA TYR A 5 7.22 6.48 -3.00
C TYR A 5 6.67 7.91 -3.11
N ALA A 6 5.41 8.13 -2.73
CA ALA A 6 4.82 9.46 -2.68
C ALA A 6 5.55 10.39 -1.69
N CYS A 7 5.97 9.84 -0.54
CA CYS A 7 6.73 10.56 0.50
C CYS A 7 8.25 10.52 0.27
N LYS A 8 8.72 10.04 -0.88
CA LYS A 8 10.15 9.96 -1.23
C LYS A 8 10.99 9.18 -0.22
N GLY A 9 10.44 8.11 0.33
CA GLY A 9 11.06 7.23 1.32
C GLY A 9 10.92 7.70 2.77
N ASP A 10 10.25 8.82 3.03
CA ASP A 10 10.04 9.32 4.40
C ASP A 10 8.57 9.17 4.83
N LEU A 11 8.21 8.00 5.33
CA LEU A 11 6.86 7.71 5.82
C LEU A 11 6.40 8.60 6.97
N SER A 12 7.31 9.30 7.67
CA SER A 12 6.91 10.24 8.72
C SER A 12 6.07 11.40 8.19
N LYS A 13 6.14 11.64 6.88
CA LYS A 13 5.35 12.64 6.14
C LYS A 13 4.00 12.12 5.64
N ALA A 14 3.71 10.84 5.82
CA ALA A 14 2.42 10.28 5.42
C ALA A 14 1.28 10.93 6.21
N THR A 15 0.29 11.45 5.50
CA THR A 15 -0.85 12.14 6.08
C THR A 15 -1.87 11.15 6.64
N LYS A 16 -2.83 11.66 7.44
CA LYS A 16 -3.95 10.86 7.91
C LYS A 16 -4.76 10.32 6.72
N GLU A 17 -5.02 11.17 5.73
CA GLU A 17 -5.75 10.78 4.52
C GLU A 17 -5.05 9.65 3.77
N GLN A 18 -3.73 9.69 3.66
CA GLN A 18 -2.97 8.60 3.04
C GLN A 18 -3.08 7.30 3.83
N ARG A 19 -3.07 7.34 5.16
CA ARG A 19 -3.28 6.13 5.99
C ARG A 19 -4.69 5.57 5.82
N GLU A 20 -5.70 6.43 5.80
CA GLU A 20 -7.09 6.03 5.54
C GLU A 20 -7.23 5.39 4.16
N LEU A 21 -6.62 5.97 3.12
CA LEU A 21 -6.60 5.39 1.78
C LEU A 21 -5.89 4.03 1.75
N VAL A 22 -4.82 3.83 2.52
CA VAL A 22 -4.14 2.52 2.61
C VAL A 22 -5.09 1.45 3.15
N LEU A 23 -5.86 1.78 4.18
CA LEU A 23 -6.82 0.83 4.77
C LEU A 23 -8.00 0.57 3.83
N ASP A 24 -8.50 1.60 3.15
CA ASP A 24 -9.55 1.46 2.14
C ASP A 24 -9.06 0.62 0.95
N ALA A 25 -7.85 0.87 0.46
CA ALA A 25 -7.24 0.10 -0.61
C ALA A 25 -7.01 -1.37 -0.20
N ALA A 26 -6.62 -1.63 1.04
CA ALA A 26 -6.50 -3.00 1.56
C ALA A 26 -7.86 -3.71 1.59
N TRP A 27 -8.93 -3.02 1.99
CA TRP A 27 -10.28 -3.55 1.94
C TRP A 27 -10.72 -3.84 0.49
N GLU A 28 -10.51 -2.89 -0.43
CA GLU A 28 -10.77 -3.08 -1.87
C GLU A 28 -10.00 -4.30 -2.42
N GLY A 29 -8.74 -4.48 -1.99
CA GLY A 29 -7.93 -5.64 -2.35
C GLY A 29 -8.54 -6.97 -1.86
N CYS A 30 -9.05 -7.01 -0.63
CA CYS A 30 -9.75 -8.19 -0.11
C CYS A 30 -11.00 -8.51 -0.95
N GLU A 31 -11.77 -7.51 -1.31
CA GLU A 31 -12.97 -7.70 -2.15
C GLU A 31 -12.61 -8.18 -3.57
N MET A 32 -11.53 -7.66 -4.14
CA MET A 32 -11.01 -8.11 -5.43
C MET A 32 -10.56 -9.57 -5.38
N LEU A 33 -9.85 -9.98 -4.33
CA LEU A 33 -9.43 -11.38 -4.15
C LEU A 33 -10.63 -12.32 -4.04
N LYS A 34 -11.67 -11.92 -3.31
CA LYS A 34 -12.94 -12.68 -3.25
C LYS A 34 -13.58 -12.80 -4.64
N ALA A 35 -13.61 -11.71 -5.41
CA ALA A 35 -14.14 -11.72 -6.78
C ALA A 35 -13.33 -12.63 -7.71
N ALA A 36 -12.03 -12.79 -7.45
CA ALA A 36 -11.15 -13.74 -8.15
C ALA A 36 -11.23 -15.17 -7.63
N HIS A 37 -12.15 -15.47 -6.70
CA HIS A 37 -12.27 -16.77 -6.02
C HIS A 37 -11.01 -17.21 -5.27
N ILE A 38 -10.19 -16.25 -4.85
CA ILE A 38 -9.01 -16.49 -4.01
C ILE A 38 -9.46 -16.42 -2.55
N PRO A 39 -9.20 -17.45 -1.74
CA PRO A 39 -9.55 -17.43 -0.32
C PRO A 39 -8.91 -16.23 0.39
N VAL A 40 -9.73 -15.49 1.11
CA VAL A 40 -9.29 -14.40 1.99
C VAL A 40 -9.58 -14.86 3.41
N ASP A 41 -8.66 -14.56 4.32
CA ASP A 41 -8.85 -14.86 5.73
C ASP A 41 -10.22 -14.41 6.24
N ASP A 42 -10.65 -15.05 7.30
CA ASP A 42 -11.95 -14.83 7.88
C ASP A 42 -12.19 -13.38 8.30
N LYS A 43 -13.37 -13.12 8.77
CA LYS A 43 -13.84 -11.80 9.16
C LYS A 43 -12.94 -11.10 10.19
N GLU A 44 -12.29 -11.85 11.08
CA GLU A 44 -11.42 -11.26 12.10
C GLU A 44 -10.18 -10.59 11.50
N ASN A 45 -9.61 -11.19 10.49
CA ASN A 45 -8.41 -10.68 9.84
C ASN A 45 -8.68 -9.52 8.87
N THR A 46 -9.83 -9.49 8.23
CA THR A 46 -10.17 -8.46 7.24
C THR A 46 -10.94 -7.27 7.80
N ASP A 47 -11.69 -7.45 8.90
CA ASP A 47 -12.49 -6.38 9.51
C ASP A 47 -11.64 -5.18 9.99
N CYS A 48 -10.34 -5.36 10.21
CA CYS A 48 -9.42 -4.26 10.54
C CYS A 48 -9.24 -3.25 9.38
N TYR A 49 -9.62 -3.59 8.16
CA TYR A 49 -9.59 -2.69 7.01
C TYR A 49 -10.93 -2.03 6.73
N ARG A 50 -12.02 -2.59 7.23
CA ARG A 50 -13.37 -2.10 6.95
C ARG A 50 -13.68 -0.82 7.72
N ALA A 51 -14.12 0.23 7.01
CA ALA A 51 -14.49 1.49 7.62
C ALA A 51 -15.55 1.33 8.73
N GLY A 52 -15.43 2.13 9.78
CA GLY A 52 -16.39 2.16 10.89
C GLY A 52 -16.20 1.07 11.95
N THR A 53 -15.29 0.12 11.78
CA THR A 53 -15.05 -0.93 12.75
C THR A 53 -14.06 -0.52 13.86
N PRO A 54 -14.15 -1.10 15.06
CA PRO A 54 -13.12 -0.91 16.09
C PRO A 54 -11.74 -1.41 15.64
N GLY A 55 -11.68 -2.49 14.85
CA GLY A 55 -10.45 -3.02 14.27
C GLY A 55 -9.76 -2.00 13.35
N ARG A 56 -10.52 -1.28 12.55
CA ARG A 56 -10.01 -0.20 11.69
C ARG A 56 -9.30 0.88 12.50
N ARG A 57 -9.85 1.32 13.61
CA ARG A 57 -9.24 2.32 14.50
C ARG A 57 -7.93 1.83 15.11
N LYS A 58 -7.88 0.57 15.53
CA LYS A 58 -6.64 -0.05 16.01
C LYS A 58 -5.59 -0.13 14.93
N MET A 59 -5.97 -0.50 13.72
CA MET A 59 -5.05 -0.61 12.58
C MET A 59 -4.53 0.77 12.15
N ASP A 60 -5.34 1.83 12.14
CA ASP A 60 -4.84 3.19 11.88
C ASP A 60 -3.81 3.63 12.92
N ALA A 61 -4.03 3.32 14.21
CA ALA A 61 -3.05 3.59 15.26
C ALA A 61 -1.73 2.81 15.05
N VAL A 62 -1.80 1.56 14.60
CA VAL A 62 -0.62 0.76 14.23
C VAL A 62 0.12 1.39 13.05
N LEU A 63 -0.59 1.77 11.99
CA LEU A 63 0.01 2.44 10.84
C LEU A 63 0.65 3.77 11.22
N LEU A 64 0.01 4.55 12.08
CA LEU A 64 0.59 5.80 12.59
C LEU A 64 1.90 5.53 13.34
N ALA A 65 1.93 4.52 14.22
CA ALA A 65 3.13 4.11 14.93
C ALA A 65 4.23 3.66 13.96
N ILE A 66 3.90 2.85 12.95
CA ILE A 66 4.84 2.45 11.90
C ILE A 66 5.40 3.68 11.19
N CYS A 67 4.55 4.62 10.77
CA CYS A 67 4.99 5.82 10.05
C CYS A 67 5.91 6.74 10.88
N LYS A 68 5.74 6.77 12.21
CA LYS A 68 6.44 7.70 13.10
C LYS A 68 7.65 7.11 13.82
N THR A 69 7.92 5.82 13.66
CA THR A 69 9.01 5.13 14.37
C THR A 69 10.11 4.67 13.43
N PRO A 70 11.35 4.45 13.97
CA PRO A 70 12.43 3.85 13.18
C PRO A 70 12.12 2.50 12.58
N LEU A 71 11.20 1.72 13.20
CA LEU A 71 10.77 0.42 12.70
C LEU A 71 10.12 0.55 11.31
N GLY A 72 9.22 1.51 11.13
CA GLY A 72 8.60 1.76 9.84
C GLY A 72 9.60 2.21 8.77
N ARG A 73 10.60 2.99 9.16
CA ARG A 73 11.69 3.35 8.26
C ARG A 73 12.46 2.10 7.81
N LEU A 74 12.94 1.29 8.73
CA LEU A 74 13.78 0.12 8.43
C LEU A 74 13.00 -0.99 7.69
N CYS A 75 11.82 -1.33 8.17
CA CYS A 75 11.09 -2.50 7.67
C CYS A 75 10.19 -2.19 6.46
N VAL A 76 9.79 -0.94 6.27
CA VAL A 76 8.86 -0.57 5.21
C VAL A 76 9.51 0.35 4.18
N SER A 77 9.96 1.54 4.60
CA SER A 77 10.50 2.53 3.66
C SER A 77 11.79 2.07 3.01
N ASP A 78 12.76 1.61 3.80
CA ASP A 78 14.05 1.18 3.26
C ASP A 78 13.88 -0.05 2.38
N HIS A 79 13.00 -1.01 2.76
CA HIS A 79 12.69 -2.15 1.91
C HIS A 79 12.09 -1.69 0.58
N ALA A 80 11.03 -0.88 0.60
CA ALA A 80 10.39 -0.39 -0.62
C ALA A 80 11.37 0.37 -1.54
N MET A 81 12.24 1.21 -0.96
CA MET A 81 13.22 1.98 -1.73
C MET A 81 14.36 1.14 -2.31
N HIS A 82 14.68 -0.02 -1.72
CA HIS A 82 15.72 -0.93 -2.22
C HIS A 82 15.18 -2.04 -3.11
N ALA A 83 13.95 -2.50 -2.89
CA ALA A 83 13.31 -3.58 -3.62
C ALA A 83 12.34 -3.08 -4.71
N VAL A 84 12.70 -2.01 -5.41
CA VAL A 84 11.81 -1.35 -6.40
C VAL A 84 11.31 -2.30 -7.48
N ALA A 85 12.18 -3.20 -7.98
CA ALA A 85 11.78 -4.17 -9.01
C ALA A 85 10.73 -5.17 -8.49
N GLU A 86 10.87 -5.62 -7.25
CA GLU A 86 9.90 -6.48 -6.57
C GLU A 86 8.57 -5.74 -6.36
N MET A 87 8.62 -4.50 -5.88
CA MET A 87 7.41 -3.70 -5.66
C MET A 87 6.66 -3.43 -6.97
N GLN A 88 7.38 -3.16 -8.05
CA GLN A 88 6.79 -3.00 -9.37
C GLN A 88 6.16 -4.30 -9.87
N TYR A 89 6.85 -5.43 -9.72
CA TYR A 89 6.31 -6.74 -10.10
C TYR A 89 5.01 -7.06 -9.37
N LEU A 90 4.95 -6.81 -8.06
CA LEU A 90 3.74 -7.01 -7.26
C LEU A 90 2.60 -6.07 -7.68
N ASP A 91 2.91 -4.82 -7.99
CA ASP A 91 1.93 -3.85 -8.52
C ASP A 91 1.33 -4.35 -9.85
N GLU A 92 2.18 -4.74 -10.78
CA GLU A 92 1.75 -5.22 -12.10
C GLU A 92 0.95 -6.54 -12.00
N ALA A 93 1.35 -7.47 -11.16
CA ALA A 93 0.64 -8.73 -10.92
C ALA A 93 -0.76 -8.48 -10.32
N PHE A 94 -0.85 -7.54 -9.38
CA PHE A 94 -2.11 -7.18 -8.74
C PHE A 94 -3.05 -6.46 -9.72
N GLU A 95 -2.54 -5.54 -10.53
CA GLU A 95 -3.29 -4.87 -11.60
C GLU A 95 -3.78 -5.87 -12.66
N GLY A 96 -2.99 -6.89 -12.98
CA GLY A 96 -3.41 -7.98 -13.88
C GLY A 96 -4.60 -8.75 -13.33
N LEU A 97 -4.58 -9.08 -12.04
CA LEU A 97 -5.69 -9.77 -11.37
C LEU A 97 -6.93 -8.87 -11.27
N ARG A 98 -6.73 -7.59 -10.97
CA ARG A 98 -7.79 -6.59 -10.96
C ARG A 98 -8.50 -6.47 -12.31
N ALA A 99 -7.74 -6.45 -13.40
CA ALA A 99 -8.30 -6.39 -14.75
C ALA A 99 -9.17 -7.61 -15.07
N GLN A 100 -8.79 -8.80 -14.61
CA GLN A 100 -9.58 -10.02 -14.78
C GLN A 100 -10.91 -9.97 -14.02
N THR A 101 -10.93 -9.39 -12.84
CA THR A 101 -12.14 -9.29 -12.00
C THR A 101 -13.00 -8.07 -12.32
N GLN A 102 -12.47 -7.11 -13.08
CA GLN A 102 -13.10 -5.81 -13.37
C GLN A 102 -13.53 -5.06 -12.11
N THR A 103 -12.81 -5.24 -11.00
CA THR A 103 -13.13 -4.62 -9.72
C THR A 103 -12.75 -3.13 -9.73
N GLN A 104 -13.67 -2.27 -9.32
CA GLN A 104 -13.39 -0.86 -9.09
C GLN A 104 -12.67 -0.69 -7.75
N MET A 105 -11.53 0.02 -7.76
CA MET A 105 -10.69 0.20 -6.59
C MET A 105 -10.25 1.67 -6.50
N THR A 106 -11.15 2.53 -6.05
CA THR A 106 -10.96 3.99 -6.05
C THR A 106 -9.85 4.44 -5.10
N ALA A 107 -9.76 3.88 -3.90
CA ALA A 107 -8.71 4.22 -2.94
C ALA A 107 -7.34 3.75 -3.43
N TRP A 108 -7.28 2.55 -4.01
CA TRP A 108 -6.08 2.01 -4.64
C TRP A 108 -5.59 2.93 -5.76
N ASP A 109 -6.47 3.33 -6.68
CA ASP A 109 -6.16 4.22 -7.80
C ASP A 109 -5.66 5.58 -7.30
N THR A 110 -6.27 6.12 -6.24
CA THR A 110 -5.87 7.39 -5.64
C THR A 110 -4.45 7.29 -5.07
N LEU A 111 -4.14 6.24 -4.30
CA LEU A 111 -2.80 6.02 -3.75
C LEU A 111 -1.76 5.84 -4.86
N ARG A 112 -2.08 5.03 -5.85
CA ARG A 112 -1.19 4.76 -6.98
C ARG A 112 -0.92 6.01 -7.80
N GLY A 113 -1.93 6.88 -7.97
CA GLY A 113 -1.79 8.18 -8.64
C GLY A 113 -0.96 9.21 -7.89
N GLN A 114 -0.78 9.06 -6.58
CA GLN A 114 0.05 9.96 -5.77
C GLN A 114 1.55 9.69 -5.88
N MET A 115 1.95 8.51 -6.32
CA MET A 115 3.36 8.16 -6.46
C MET A 115 3.91 8.54 -7.84
N PRO A 116 5.22 8.79 -7.98
CA PRO A 116 5.87 8.93 -9.27
C PRO A 116 5.74 7.65 -10.10
N SER A 117 5.87 7.76 -11.43
CA SER A 117 5.91 6.56 -12.30
C SER A 117 7.09 5.64 -11.93
N TRP A 118 6.95 4.35 -12.22
CA TRP A 118 8.00 3.35 -11.95
C TRP A 118 9.33 3.70 -12.62
N ASP A 119 9.31 4.31 -13.80
CA ASP A 119 10.52 4.75 -14.49
C ASP A 119 11.26 5.84 -13.71
N ILE A 120 10.55 6.79 -13.13
CA ILE A 120 11.14 7.86 -12.30
C ILE A 120 11.72 7.26 -11.02
N ILE A 121 11.00 6.33 -10.39
CA ILE A 121 11.45 5.68 -9.15
C ILE A 121 12.74 4.91 -9.42
N ARG A 122 12.79 4.07 -10.46
CA ARG A 122 13.99 3.30 -10.83
C ARG A 122 15.20 4.19 -11.12
N LYS A 123 15.01 5.27 -11.87
CA LYS A 123 16.10 6.21 -12.18
C LYS A 123 16.68 6.87 -10.93
N LYS A 124 15.83 7.21 -9.95
CA LYS A 124 16.29 7.83 -8.69
C LYS A 124 17.05 6.84 -7.82
N THR A 125 16.53 5.63 -7.65
CA THR A 125 17.18 4.61 -6.82
C THR A 125 18.49 4.11 -7.40
N ALA A 126 18.63 4.06 -8.73
CA ALA A 126 19.90 3.73 -9.38
C ALA A 126 21.00 4.79 -9.14
N LYS A 127 20.64 6.07 -9.01
CA LYS A 127 21.60 7.14 -8.71
C LYS A 127 22.10 7.11 -7.27
N THR A 128 21.29 6.66 -6.33
CA THR A 128 21.64 6.59 -4.90
C THR A 128 22.58 5.41 -4.58
N ARG A 129 22.69 4.43 -5.48
CA ARG A 129 23.58 3.26 -5.36
C ARG A 129 25.01 3.47 -5.92
N ARG A 130 25.26 4.60 -6.52
CA ARG A 130 26.59 5.01 -7.02
C ARG A 130 27.27 5.98 -6.08
#